data_974fbef89bb8f5b917525f9d0077547c
#
_entry.id   974fbef89bb8f5b917525f9d0077547c
#
_cell.length_a   1.000
_cell.length_b   1.000
_cell.length_c   1.000
_cell.angle_alpha   90.00
_cell.angle_beta   90.00
_cell.angle_gamma   90.00
#
_symmetry.space_group_name_H-M   'P 1'
#
loop_
_entity.id
_entity.type
_entity.pdbx_description
1 polymer ?
#
loop_
_entity_poly.entity_id
_entity_poly.type
_entity_poly.pdbx_seq_one_letter_code
_entity_poly.pdbx_strand_id
1 'polypeptide(L)'
;MIVYHQTLHGPNNGPPVSLLPLLTNNTGITHVVVAAIHVNEGPGNITLNDDPPESEKYTTLYGEMAWLQASGVKILAMLGGAAKGSYERLDGDDTTRFEAYYAPLRDLLRRHKFDGLDLDIEEPASLPGTIRLIDRLRVDFGANFLITMAPVATALLPNQPHLSGPAFDYGLLEQMRGHEIAWYNTQFYCGWGDASTTAWYDAIIGLGWNPNKVVMGLITNPSNGAGHVAWPVLENVVRTLRTRYPTFGGVMGWEYFNALPGGAERPWEWVANMGRTLRTPLPPAPPVQQQQMPIRPYGQLPPPAHPFPAESVKTLQDFGFSQQQAISALNMTSGNVEYAAGLLFQD
;
A
#
# COMPACT_ATOMS: atom_id res chain seq x y z
N MET A 1 -3.95 -10.73 -5.88
CA MET A 1 -2.92 -11.25 -4.94
C MET A 1 -1.57 -10.73 -5.35
N ILE A 2 -0.95 -9.92 -4.52
CA ILE A 2 0.30 -9.20 -4.79
C ILE A 2 1.31 -9.57 -3.70
N VAL A 3 2.58 -9.66 -4.04
CA VAL A 3 3.67 -9.80 -3.06
C VAL A 3 4.86 -8.94 -3.46
N TYR A 4 5.48 -8.29 -2.48
CA TYR A 4 6.75 -7.60 -2.66
C TYR A 4 7.92 -8.56 -2.46
N HIS A 5 8.95 -8.36 -3.25
CA HIS A 5 10.17 -9.15 -3.23
C HIS A 5 11.37 -8.19 -3.17
N GLN A 6 11.81 -7.87 -1.96
CA GLN A 6 12.94 -6.98 -1.70
C GLN A 6 14.19 -7.75 -1.30
N THR A 7 14.07 -8.70 -0.37
CA THR A 7 15.17 -9.58 0.02
C THR A 7 15.36 -10.65 -1.06
N LEU A 8 16.23 -10.34 -2.02
CA LEU A 8 16.42 -11.13 -3.25
C LEU A 8 17.35 -12.34 -3.04
N HIS A 9 18.10 -12.37 -1.95
CA HIS A 9 19.09 -13.42 -1.64
C HIS A 9 18.99 -13.82 -0.18
N GLY A 10 19.35 -15.06 0.11
CA GLY A 10 19.53 -15.54 1.47
C GLY A 10 20.63 -14.77 2.24
N PRO A 11 20.76 -15.00 3.55
CA PRO A 11 21.75 -14.32 4.39
C PRO A 11 23.16 -14.43 3.82
N ASN A 12 23.98 -13.39 4.01
CA ASN A 12 25.39 -13.33 3.58
C ASN A 12 25.58 -13.49 2.06
N ASN A 13 24.71 -12.87 1.25
CA ASN A 13 24.67 -13.06 -0.20
C ASN A 13 24.53 -14.55 -0.61
N GLY A 14 23.74 -15.29 0.16
CA GLY A 14 23.40 -16.66 -0.12
C GLY A 14 22.64 -16.87 -1.45
N PRO A 15 22.08 -18.05 -1.67
CA PRO A 15 21.39 -18.33 -2.93
C PRO A 15 20.21 -17.37 -3.15
N PRO A 16 19.85 -17.12 -4.43
CA PRO A 16 18.68 -16.32 -4.76
C PRO A 16 17.41 -16.90 -4.12
N VAL A 17 16.55 -16.03 -3.62
CA VAL A 17 15.20 -16.40 -3.15
C VAL A 17 14.30 -16.56 -4.37
N SER A 18 14.02 -17.81 -4.74
CA SER A 18 13.31 -18.15 -5.97
C SER A 18 11.83 -17.74 -5.93
N LEU A 19 11.35 -17.17 -7.04
CA LEU A 19 9.93 -16.87 -7.30
C LEU A 19 9.19 -18.02 -7.98
N LEU A 20 9.89 -19.02 -8.55
CA LEU A 20 9.24 -20.14 -9.27
C LEU A 20 8.26 -20.93 -8.40
N PRO A 21 8.49 -21.10 -7.07
CA PRO A 21 7.51 -21.76 -6.21
C PRO A 21 6.13 -21.10 -6.19
N LEU A 22 6.03 -19.81 -6.53
CA LEU A 22 4.75 -19.12 -6.68
C LEU A 22 3.90 -19.73 -7.82
N LEU A 23 4.52 -20.23 -8.87
CA LEU A 23 3.85 -20.92 -9.98
C LEU A 23 3.64 -22.40 -9.67
N THR A 24 4.71 -23.10 -9.27
CA THR A 24 4.69 -24.57 -9.12
C THR A 24 3.75 -25.05 -8.01
N ASN A 25 3.42 -24.16 -7.05
CA ASN A 25 2.49 -24.45 -5.97
C ASN A 25 1.08 -23.85 -6.19
N ASN A 26 0.75 -23.40 -7.39
CA ASN A 26 -0.58 -22.87 -7.75
C ASN A 26 -1.11 -21.83 -6.73
N THR A 27 -0.24 -20.92 -6.30
CA THR A 27 -0.55 -19.96 -5.23
C THR A 27 -1.66 -18.98 -5.61
N GLY A 28 -1.86 -18.74 -6.91
CA GLY A 28 -2.79 -17.75 -7.43
C GLY A 28 -2.24 -16.33 -7.33
N ILE A 29 -0.93 -16.20 -7.27
CA ILE A 29 -0.25 -14.92 -7.43
C ILE A 29 -0.67 -14.25 -8.75
N THR A 30 -0.88 -12.95 -8.73
CA THR A 30 -1.21 -12.18 -9.93
C THR A 30 -0.15 -11.14 -10.25
N HIS A 31 0.50 -10.60 -9.23
CA HIS A 31 1.52 -9.58 -9.37
C HIS A 31 2.66 -9.80 -8.39
N VAL A 32 3.89 -9.60 -8.85
CA VAL A 32 5.08 -9.48 -8.00
C VAL A 32 5.65 -8.08 -8.17
N VAL A 33 5.99 -7.45 -7.08
CA VAL A 33 6.65 -6.13 -7.07
C VAL A 33 8.09 -6.32 -6.61
N VAL A 34 9.03 -6.16 -7.53
CA VAL A 34 10.47 -6.26 -7.25
C VAL A 34 10.96 -4.95 -6.63
N ALA A 35 11.46 -5.01 -5.44
CA ALA A 35 11.90 -3.88 -4.63
C ALA A 35 13.41 -3.96 -4.30
N ALA A 36 14.10 -2.84 -4.17
CA ALA A 36 13.62 -1.51 -4.48
C ALA A 36 14.59 -0.84 -5.46
N ILE A 37 14.02 -0.15 -6.43
CA ILE A 37 14.81 0.71 -7.32
C ILE A 37 15.04 2.05 -6.62
N HIS A 38 16.28 2.49 -6.59
CA HIS A 38 16.67 3.81 -6.09
C HIS A 38 17.34 4.63 -7.18
N VAL A 39 16.88 5.87 -7.33
CA VAL A 39 17.53 6.88 -8.14
C VAL A 39 18.48 7.65 -7.23
N ASN A 40 19.77 7.42 -7.38
CA ASN A 40 20.80 7.97 -6.53
C ASN A 40 21.37 9.30 -7.08
N GLU A 41 22.29 9.93 -6.34
CA GLU A 41 22.93 11.14 -6.78
C GLU A 41 23.76 10.90 -8.06
N GLY A 42 23.65 11.82 -9.00
CA GLY A 42 24.23 11.71 -10.35
C GLY A 42 23.31 10.95 -11.32
N PRO A 43 22.93 11.58 -12.44
CA PRO A 43 22.10 10.96 -13.47
C PRO A 43 22.68 9.62 -13.95
N GLY A 44 21.83 8.60 -13.99
CA GLY A 44 22.25 7.23 -14.36
C GLY A 44 22.72 6.36 -13.21
N ASN A 45 22.95 6.92 -12.02
CA ASN A 45 23.25 6.14 -10.83
C ASN A 45 21.97 5.55 -10.24
N ILE A 46 21.59 4.38 -10.73
CA ILE A 46 20.40 3.63 -10.28
C ILE A 46 20.86 2.32 -9.66
N THR A 47 20.21 1.94 -8.56
CA THR A 47 20.46 0.64 -7.92
C THR A 47 19.15 -0.15 -7.78
N LEU A 48 19.27 -1.47 -7.76
CA LEU A 48 18.27 -2.39 -7.21
C LEU A 48 18.79 -2.81 -5.84
N ASN A 49 18.11 -2.36 -4.78
CA ASN A 49 18.67 -2.29 -3.43
C ASN A 49 19.99 -1.51 -3.45
N ASP A 50 21.11 -2.14 -3.11
CA ASP A 50 22.43 -1.50 -2.99
C ASP A 50 23.34 -1.72 -4.21
N ASP A 51 22.93 -2.51 -5.20
CA ASP A 51 23.78 -2.91 -6.31
C ASP A 51 23.27 -2.40 -7.67
N PRO A 52 24.15 -2.27 -8.67
CA PRO A 52 23.73 -2.00 -10.04
C PRO A 52 22.71 -3.03 -10.52
N PRO A 53 21.63 -2.61 -11.19
CA PRO A 53 20.61 -3.54 -11.67
C PRO A 53 21.13 -4.61 -12.64
N GLU A 54 22.25 -4.34 -13.30
CA GLU A 54 22.92 -5.26 -14.21
C GLU A 54 23.87 -6.25 -13.50
N SER A 55 23.93 -6.23 -12.18
CA SER A 55 24.77 -7.16 -11.41
C SER A 55 24.43 -8.62 -11.73
N GLU A 56 25.45 -9.45 -11.92
CA GLU A 56 25.28 -10.90 -12.20
C GLU A 56 24.44 -11.61 -11.12
N LYS A 57 24.43 -11.12 -9.91
CA LYS A 57 23.62 -11.66 -8.80
C LYS A 57 22.11 -11.65 -9.12
N TYR A 58 21.65 -10.76 -10.01
CA TYR A 58 20.22 -10.68 -10.39
C TYR A 58 19.85 -11.52 -11.62
N THR A 59 20.79 -12.27 -12.19
CA THR A 59 20.54 -13.09 -13.38
C THR A 59 19.39 -14.08 -13.16
N THR A 60 19.37 -14.76 -12.00
CA THR A 60 18.28 -15.69 -11.64
C THR A 60 16.95 -14.95 -11.52
N LEU A 61 16.92 -13.81 -10.86
CA LEU A 61 15.71 -12.98 -10.72
C LEU A 61 15.09 -12.67 -12.09
N TYR A 62 15.88 -12.10 -13.00
CA TYR A 62 15.38 -11.72 -14.33
C TYR A 62 14.93 -12.93 -15.18
N GLY A 63 15.62 -14.06 -15.03
CA GLY A 63 15.21 -15.32 -15.67
C GLY A 63 13.85 -15.80 -15.13
N GLU A 64 13.67 -15.79 -13.83
CA GLU A 64 12.41 -16.21 -13.19
C GLU A 64 11.26 -15.24 -13.45
N MET A 65 11.52 -13.93 -13.50
CA MET A 65 10.53 -12.92 -13.91
C MET A 65 9.94 -13.26 -15.30
N ALA A 66 10.78 -13.63 -16.25
CA ALA A 66 10.31 -14.01 -17.60
C ALA A 66 9.38 -15.24 -17.57
N TRP A 67 9.67 -16.23 -16.70
CA TRP A 67 8.78 -17.39 -16.51
C TRP A 67 7.44 -17.00 -15.87
N LEU A 68 7.46 -16.14 -14.86
CA LEU A 68 6.24 -15.63 -14.24
C LEU A 68 5.39 -14.87 -15.25
N GLN A 69 5.99 -13.98 -16.03
CA GLN A 69 5.31 -13.21 -17.08
C GLN A 69 4.70 -14.11 -18.16
N ALA A 70 5.44 -15.11 -18.61
CA ALA A 70 4.94 -16.11 -19.56
C ALA A 70 3.74 -16.91 -19.01
N SER A 71 3.62 -17.00 -17.68
CA SER A 71 2.50 -17.65 -16.98
C SER A 71 1.37 -16.67 -16.63
N GLY A 72 1.43 -15.42 -17.09
CA GLY A 72 0.38 -14.42 -16.91
C GLY A 72 0.50 -13.59 -15.61
N VAL A 73 1.56 -13.78 -14.81
CA VAL A 73 1.85 -12.95 -13.63
C VAL A 73 2.50 -11.64 -14.09
N LYS A 74 2.03 -10.51 -13.57
CA LYS A 74 2.60 -9.20 -13.86
C LYS A 74 3.74 -8.88 -12.90
N ILE A 75 4.83 -8.34 -13.44
CA ILE A 75 6.01 -7.97 -12.67
C ILE A 75 6.20 -6.46 -12.71
N LEU A 76 6.10 -5.82 -11.55
CA LEU A 76 6.34 -4.39 -11.38
C LEU A 76 7.69 -4.18 -10.70
N ALA A 77 8.33 -3.04 -10.98
CA ALA A 77 9.41 -2.54 -10.13
C ALA A 77 8.82 -1.61 -9.07
N MET A 78 9.38 -1.57 -7.87
CA MET A 78 9.08 -0.56 -6.86
C MET A 78 10.14 0.54 -6.90
N LEU A 79 9.73 1.79 -6.97
CA LEU A 79 10.59 2.97 -6.86
C LEU A 79 10.45 3.60 -5.47
N GLY A 80 11.57 3.82 -4.78
CA GLY A 80 11.61 4.51 -3.49
C GLY A 80 11.55 3.58 -2.29
N GLY A 81 10.58 3.75 -1.40
CA GLY A 81 10.51 3.14 -0.08
C GLY A 81 11.29 3.93 0.96
N ALA A 82 11.69 3.29 2.07
CA ALA A 82 12.29 3.94 3.24
C ALA A 82 13.61 4.66 2.96
N ALA A 83 14.37 4.24 1.93
CA ALA A 83 15.59 4.92 1.50
C ALA A 83 15.24 6.15 0.66
N LYS A 84 15.49 7.32 1.22
CA LYS A 84 15.12 8.62 0.66
C LYS A 84 16.02 9.08 -0.49
N GLY A 85 15.51 10.02 -1.30
CA GLY A 85 16.25 10.75 -2.32
C GLY A 85 15.80 10.44 -3.74
N SER A 86 15.06 9.36 -4.00
CA SER A 86 14.58 9.03 -5.35
C SER A 86 13.58 10.06 -5.85
N TYR A 87 12.61 10.43 -5.04
CA TYR A 87 11.59 11.41 -5.42
C TYR A 87 12.13 12.83 -5.39
N GLU A 88 13.01 13.17 -4.44
CA GLU A 88 13.71 14.47 -4.44
C GLU A 88 14.40 14.76 -5.77
N ARG A 89 15.00 13.75 -6.42
CA ARG A 89 15.71 13.89 -7.70
C ARG A 89 14.77 14.01 -8.89
N LEU A 90 13.59 13.38 -8.80
CA LEU A 90 12.55 13.40 -9.82
C LEU A 90 11.56 14.55 -9.64
N ASP A 91 11.66 15.33 -8.56
CA ASP A 91 10.79 16.47 -8.24
C ASP A 91 11.39 17.81 -8.70
N GLY A 92 10.65 18.90 -8.42
CA GLY A 92 11.04 20.29 -8.77
C GLY A 92 10.62 20.69 -10.18
N ASP A 93 10.87 21.96 -10.55
CA ASP A 93 10.39 22.54 -11.81
C ASP A 93 11.38 22.43 -12.97
N ASP A 94 12.62 22.00 -12.70
CA ASP A 94 13.65 21.84 -13.72
C ASP A 94 13.42 20.57 -14.55
N THR A 95 12.86 20.75 -15.73
CA THR A 95 12.58 19.66 -16.67
C THR A 95 13.86 19.00 -17.20
N THR A 96 14.96 19.74 -17.33
CA THR A 96 16.25 19.16 -17.77
C THR A 96 16.80 18.22 -16.71
N ARG A 97 16.77 18.63 -15.44
CA ARG A 97 17.14 17.78 -14.31
C ARG A 97 16.23 16.56 -14.23
N PHE A 98 14.92 16.74 -14.32
CA PHE A 98 13.96 15.64 -14.31
C PHE A 98 14.29 14.60 -15.41
N GLU A 99 14.44 15.02 -16.66
CA GLU A 99 14.74 14.11 -17.78
C GLU A 99 16.09 13.39 -17.60
N ALA A 100 17.09 14.07 -17.05
CA ALA A 100 18.40 13.47 -16.77
C ALA A 100 18.30 12.28 -15.78
N TYR A 101 17.45 12.36 -14.76
CA TYR A 101 17.23 11.28 -13.80
C TYR A 101 16.16 10.26 -14.27
N TYR A 102 15.13 10.72 -14.97
CA TYR A 102 14.06 9.87 -15.44
C TYR A 102 14.47 8.94 -16.58
N ALA A 103 15.25 9.44 -17.55
CA ALA A 103 15.61 8.64 -18.73
C ALA A 103 16.31 7.32 -18.39
N PRO A 104 17.30 7.29 -17.47
CA PRO A 104 17.92 6.03 -17.03
C PRO A 104 16.92 5.08 -16.34
N LEU A 105 15.99 5.60 -15.53
CA LEU A 105 14.94 4.80 -14.91
C LEU A 105 14.03 4.16 -15.99
N ARG A 106 13.57 4.96 -16.95
CA ARG A 106 12.79 4.46 -18.10
C ARG A 106 13.53 3.34 -18.85
N ASP A 107 14.81 3.54 -19.12
CA ASP A 107 15.61 2.60 -19.90
C ASP A 107 15.86 1.29 -19.15
N LEU A 108 16.00 1.35 -17.82
CA LEU A 108 16.04 0.19 -16.93
C LEU A 108 14.72 -0.59 -17.00
N LEU A 109 13.58 0.09 -16.85
CA LEU A 109 12.26 -0.55 -16.89
C LEU A 109 12.03 -1.25 -18.25
N ARG A 110 12.45 -0.65 -19.36
CA ARG A 110 12.37 -1.23 -20.70
C ARG A 110 13.28 -2.44 -20.86
N ARG A 111 14.53 -2.32 -20.41
CA ARG A 111 15.56 -3.37 -20.53
C ARG A 111 15.14 -4.65 -19.84
N HIS A 112 14.63 -4.54 -18.60
CA HIS A 112 14.21 -5.68 -17.80
C HIS A 112 12.72 -6.03 -17.99
N LYS A 113 12.04 -5.37 -18.94
CA LYS A 113 10.66 -5.66 -19.36
C LYS A 113 9.65 -5.67 -18.20
N PHE A 114 9.75 -4.72 -17.29
CA PHE A 114 8.75 -4.58 -16.25
C PHE A 114 7.37 -4.25 -16.85
N ASP A 115 6.32 -4.87 -16.32
CA ASP A 115 4.93 -4.60 -16.69
C ASP A 115 4.38 -3.32 -16.06
N GLY A 116 5.08 -2.74 -15.10
CA GLY A 116 4.65 -1.55 -14.38
C GLY A 116 5.69 -1.00 -13.42
N LEU A 117 5.34 0.11 -12.81
CA LEU A 117 6.10 0.76 -11.74
C LEU A 117 5.17 1.06 -10.57
N ASP A 118 5.59 0.65 -9.38
CA ASP A 118 4.97 0.97 -8.11
C ASP A 118 5.69 2.16 -7.48
N LEU A 119 4.96 3.22 -7.15
CA LEU A 119 5.50 4.44 -6.57
C LEU A 119 5.34 4.40 -5.04
N ASP A 120 6.39 4.02 -4.33
CA ASP A 120 6.44 3.99 -2.87
C ASP A 120 7.07 5.28 -2.33
N ILE A 121 6.23 6.30 -2.09
CA ILE A 121 6.66 7.65 -1.73
C ILE A 121 6.74 7.79 -0.20
N GLU A 122 7.91 7.47 0.36
CA GLU A 122 8.19 7.56 1.81
C GLU A 122 9.11 8.74 2.16
N GLU A 123 9.11 9.77 1.35
CA GLU A 123 9.84 11.02 1.53
C GLU A 123 8.98 12.20 1.06
N PRO A 124 9.25 13.45 1.51
CA PRO A 124 8.53 14.60 1.00
C PRO A 124 8.62 14.69 -0.53
N ALA A 125 7.46 14.74 -1.19
CA ALA A 125 7.33 14.88 -2.62
C ALA A 125 6.26 15.92 -2.95
N SER A 126 6.36 16.55 -4.11
CA SER A 126 5.32 17.46 -4.58
C SER A 126 4.29 16.74 -5.45
N LEU A 127 3.05 17.19 -5.35
CA LEU A 127 1.98 16.69 -6.21
C LEU A 127 2.27 16.96 -7.70
N PRO A 128 2.72 18.17 -8.12
CA PRO A 128 3.09 18.42 -9.51
C PRO A 128 4.22 17.55 -10.04
N GLY A 129 5.26 17.29 -9.23
CA GLY A 129 6.38 16.41 -9.60
C GLY A 129 5.93 14.97 -9.81
N THR A 130 5.07 14.46 -8.92
CA THR A 130 4.49 13.12 -9.04
C THR A 130 3.56 13.00 -10.25
N ILE A 131 2.73 14.00 -10.51
CA ILE A 131 1.88 14.05 -11.73
C ILE A 131 2.76 14.01 -12.98
N ARG A 132 3.84 14.80 -13.04
CA ARG A 132 4.76 14.77 -14.16
C ARG A 132 5.38 13.40 -14.38
N LEU A 133 5.79 12.72 -13.30
CA LEU A 133 6.33 11.35 -13.38
C LEU A 133 5.28 10.38 -13.96
N ILE A 134 4.05 10.41 -13.47
CA ILE A 134 2.94 9.58 -13.95
C ILE A 134 2.67 9.87 -15.44
N ASP A 135 2.54 11.14 -15.83
CA ASP A 135 2.28 11.55 -17.21
C ASP A 135 3.42 11.09 -18.14
N ARG A 136 4.66 11.21 -17.67
CA ARG A 136 5.84 10.80 -18.43
C ARG A 136 5.92 9.28 -18.62
N LEU A 137 5.63 8.50 -17.56
CA LEU A 137 5.51 7.04 -17.64
C LEU A 137 4.43 6.64 -18.65
N ARG A 138 3.29 7.33 -18.65
CA ARG A 138 2.19 7.05 -19.58
C ARG A 138 2.58 7.33 -21.04
N VAL A 139 3.29 8.40 -21.28
CA VAL A 139 3.80 8.74 -22.64
C VAL A 139 4.78 7.68 -23.12
N ASP A 140 5.70 7.22 -22.26
CA ASP A 140 6.78 6.31 -22.67
C ASP A 140 6.38 4.84 -22.76
N PHE A 141 5.40 4.39 -21.98
CA PHE A 141 5.03 2.99 -21.86
C PHE A 141 3.60 2.67 -22.34
N GLY A 142 2.76 3.70 -22.55
CA GLY A 142 1.39 3.51 -23.00
C GLY A 142 0.42 3.01 -21.92
N ALA A 143 -0.83 2.78 -22.30
CA ALA A 143 -1.94 2.50 -21.39
C ALA A 143 -1.85 1.14 -20.66
N ASN A 144 -1.11 0.18 -21.21
CA ASN A 144 -0.99 -1.16 -20.63
C ASN A 144 0.07 -1.27 -19.53
N PHE A 145 0.91 -0.25 -19.36
CA PHE A 145 1.89 -0.21 -18.29
C PHE A 145 1.19 0.12 -16.96
N LEU A 146 1.37 -0.73 -15.98
CA LEU A 146 0.73 -0.56 -14.68
C LEU A 146 1.47 0.50 -13.86
N ILE A 147 0.74 1.52 -13.43
CA ILE A 147 1.23 2.49 -12.44
C ILE A 147 0.45 2.23 -11.16
N THR A 148 1.15 1.89 -10.09
CA THR A 148 0.58 1.68 -8.76
C THR A 148 1.28 2.56 -7.74
N MET A 149 0.71 2.71 -6.56
CA MET A 149 1.32 3.47 -5.48
C MET A 149 1.21 2.68 -4.16
N ALA A 150 2.10 2.96 -3.22
CA ALA A 150 2.11 2.28 -1.92
C ALA A 150 1.93 3.24 -0.73
N PRO A 151 0.81 3.99 -0.65
CA PRO A 151 0.57 4.91 0.48
C PRO A 151 0.42 4.14 1.79
N VAL A 152 0.83 4.77 2.91
CA VAL A 152 0.39 4.33 4.23
C VAL A 152 -1.12 4.56 4.37
N ALA A 153 -1.82 3.75 5.19
CA ALA A 153 -3.28 3.82 5.26
C ALA A 153 -3.80 5.19 5.75
N THR A 154 -3.06 5.86 6.62
CA THR A 154 -3.39 7.24 7.04
C THR A 154 -3.39 8.24 5.88
N ALA A 155 -2.58 8.02 4.83
CA ALA A 155 -2.50 8.92 3.68
C ALA A 155 -3.80 8.95 2.85
N LEU A 156 -4.66 7.95 2.98
CA LEU A 156 -5.98 7.91 2.34
C LEU A 156 -7.10 8.49 3.22
N LEU A 157 -6.75 9.01 4.39
CA LEU A 157 -7.65 9.70 5.31
C LEU A 157 -7.33 11.20 5.35
N PRO A 158 -8.31 12.09 5.41
CA PRO A 158 -8.07 13.52 5.41
C PRO A 158 -7.36 13.98 6.69
N ASN A 159 -6.42 14.91 6.53
CA ASN A 159 -5.71 15.56 7.64
C ASN A 159 -4.96 14.59 8.57
N GLN A 160 -4.56 13.43 8.09
CA GLN A 160 -3.73 12.50 8.84
C GLN A 160 -2.27 12.61 8.40
N PRO A 161 -1.31 12.38 9.31
CA PRO A 161 0.10 12.35 8.95
C PRO A 161 0.40 11.16 8.03
N HIS A 162 1.32 11.35 7.09
CA HIS A 162 1.79 10.30 6.19
C HIS A 162 3.24 10.57 5.73
N LEU A 163 3.84 9.61 5.04
CA LEU A 163 5.26 9.62 4.72
C LEU A 163 5.63 10.55 3.55
N SER A 164 4.68 10.84 2.65
CA SER A 164 4.92 11.65 1.44
C SER A 164 5.01 13.16 1.69
N GLY A 165 4.93 13.58 2.96
CA GLY A 165 5.04 14.98 3.39
C GLY A 165 3.71 15.74 3.36
N PRO A 166 3.62 16.87 4.10
CA PRO A 166 2.36 17.59 4.33
C PRO A 166 1.81 18.30 3.07
N ALA A 167 2.63 18.47 2.05
CA ALA A 167 2.22 19.08 0.78
C ALA A 167 1.66 18.08 -0.23
N PHE A 168 1.66 16.79 0.08
CA PHE A 168 1.16 15.73 -0.79
C PHE A 168 -0.26 15.33 -0.37
N ASP A 169 -1.17 15.24 -1.33
CA ASP A 169 -2.56 14.83 -1.11
C ASP A 169 -2.95 13.74 -2.10
N TYR A 170 -3.12 12.52 -1.59
CA TYR A 170 -3.52 11.36 -2.40
C TYR A 170 -4.95 11.48 -2.93
N GLY A 171 -5.85 12.15 -2.21
CA GLY A 171 -7.23 12.40 -2.67
C GLY A 171 -7.24 13.34 -3.87
N LEU A 172 -6.43 14.40 -3.83
CA LEU A 172 -6.28 15.31 -4.95
C LEU A 172 -5.58 14.64 -6.14
N LEU A 173 -4.56 13.80 -5.89
CA LEU A 173 -3.92 13.00 -6.93
C LEU A 173 -4.94 12.06 -7.61
N GLU A 174 -5.78 11.37 -6.84
CA GLU A 174 -6.82 10.50 -7.38
C GLU A 174 -7.82 11.26 -8.24
N GLN A 175 -8.20 12.48 -7.85
CA GLN A 175 -9.07 13.34 -8.68
C GLN A 175 -8.41 13.74 -9.99
N MET A 176 -7.12 14.05 -9.98
CA MET A 176 -6.39 14.55 -11.16
C MET A 176 -5.87 13.44 -12.07
N ARG A 177 -5.39 12.35 -11.52
CA ARG A 177 -4.69 11.25 -12.25
C ARG A 177 -5.12 9.85 -11.81
N GLY A 178 -6.19 9.70 -11.06
CA GLY A 178 -6.67 8.41 -10.60
C GLY A 178 -6.94 7.42 -11.73
N HIS A 179 -7.36 7.90 -12.90
CA HIS A 179 -7.57 7.07 -14.10
C HIS A 179 -6.26 6.46 -14.65
N GLU A 180 -5.11 7.00 -14.30
CA GLU A 180 -3.78 6.50 -14.66
C GLU A 180 -3.23 5.51 -13.63
N ILE A 181 -3.74 5.53 -12.40
CA ILE A 181 -3.29 4.70 -11.29
C ILE A 181 -4.17 3.45 -11.22
N ALA A 182 -3.56 2.28 -11.40
CA ALA A 182 -4.26 1.01 -11.40
C ALA A 182 -4.84 0.67 -10.02
N TRP A 183 -4.06 0.81 -8.96
CA TRP A 183 -4.48 0.63 -7.56
C TRP A 183 -3.44 1.21 -6.60
N TYR A 184 -3.81 1.23 -5.30
CA TYR A 184 -2.98 1.64 -4.18
C TYR A 184 -2.69 0.42 -3.29
N ASN A 185 -1.41 0.03 -3.17
CA ASN A 185 -0.90 -0.98 -2.24
C ASN A 185 -0.84 -0.37 -0.83
N THR A 186 -1.98 -0.22 -0.19
CA THR A 186 -2.14 0.58 1.02
C THR A 186 -1.55 -0.12 2.24
N GLN A 187 -0.59 0.49 2.92
CA GLN A 187 0.15 -0.10 4.05
C GLN A 187 -0.65 0.00 5.35
N PHE A 188 -1.23 -1.11 5.84
CA PHE A 188 -1.98 -1.19 7.11
C PHE A 188 -1.11 -1.72 8.25
N TYR A 189 0.14 -1.28 8.33
CA TYR A 189 1.13 -1.77 9.28
C TYR A 189 2.09 -0.66 9.75
N CYS A 190 3.02 -0.99 10.64
CA CYS A 190 4.03 -0.08 11.20
C CYS A 190 3.45 1.20 11.85
N GLY A 191 2.25 1.08 12.46
CA GLY A 191 1.59 2.21 13.11
C GLY A 191 0.76 3.10 12.18
N TRP A 192 0.75 2.81 10.87
CA TRP A 192 0.02 3.61 9.87
C TRP A 192 -1.39 3.10 9.58
N GLY A 193 -1.78 2.01 10.21
CA GLY A 193 -3.09 1.38 10.11
C GLY A 193 -3.10 0.07 10.88
N ASP A 194 -4.28 -0.57 10.96
CA ASP A 194 -4.46 -1.86 11.63
C ASP A 194 -5.27 -2.81 10.73
N ALA A 195 -4.65 -3.93 10.39
CA ALA A 195 -5.25 -4.99 9.60
C ALA A 195 -5.94 -6.09 10.44
N SER A 196 -5.94 -5.97 11.77
CA SER A 196 -6.58 -6.96 12.66
C SER A 196 -8.10 -6.87 12.65
N THR A 197 -8.65 -5.77 12.13
CA THR A 197 -10.09 -5.52 11.95
C THR A 197 -10.36 -4.90 10.58
N THR A 198 -11.63 -4.77 10.20
CA THR A 198 -12.02 -4.08 8.96
C THR A 198 -12.08 -2.56 9.12
N ALA A 199 -11.97 -2.03 10.33
CA ALA A 199 -12.33 -0.64 10.66
C ALA A 199 -11.57 0.40 9.82
N TRP A 200 -10.26 0.24 9.66
CA TRP A 200 -9.44 1.16 8.88
C TRP A 200 -9.80 1.12 7.39
N TYR A 201 -9.99 -0.08 6.85
CA TYR A 201 -10.40 -0.24 5.46
C TYR A 201 -11.80 0.36 5.23
N ASP A 202 -12.75 0.05 6.13
CA ASP A 202 -14.12 0.60 6.09
C ASP A 202 -14.12 2.13 6.15
N ALA A 203 -13.26 2.74 6.97
CA ALA A 203 -13.13 4.19 7.06
C ALA A 203 -12.65 4.80 5.75
N ILE A 204 -11.64 4.21 5.11
CA ILE A 204 -11.12 4.66 3.81
C ILE A 204 -12.21 4.57 2.74
N ILE A 205 -12.89 3.43 2.63
CA ILE A 205 -13.95 3.26 1.63
C ILE A 205 -15.14 4.18 1.92
N GLY A 206 -15.46 4.41 3.20
CA GLY A 206 -16.51 5.35 3.62
C GLY A 206 -16.28 6.80 3.19
N LEU A 207 -15.05 7.18 2.88
CA LEU A 207 -14.67 8.49 2.31
C LEU A 207 -14.78 8.56 0.79
N GLY A 208 -15.21 7.48 0.12
CA GLY A 208 -15.44 7.45 -1.31
C GLY A 208 -14.31 6.81 -2.13
N TRP A 209 -13.26 6.26 -1.49
CA TRP A 209 -12.26 5.48 -2.23
C TRP A 209 -12.89 4.23 -2.85
N ASN A 210 -12.54 3.95 -4.09
CA ASN A 210 -13.04 2.77 -4.79
C ASN A 210 -12.42 1.50 -4.21
N PRO A 211 -13.21 0.55 -3.66
CA PRO A 211 -12.68 -0.70 -3.11
C PRO A 211 -11.80 -1.49 -4.07
N ASN A 212 -12.08 -1.39 -5.38
CA ASN A 212 -11.26 -2.06 -6.42
C ASN A 212 -9.83 -1.51 -6.50
N LYS A 213 -9.62 -0.27 -6.07
CA LYS A 213 -8.31 0.40 -6.11
C LYS A 213 -7.56 0.36 -4.77
N VAL A 214 -8.22 0.01 -3.67
CA VAL A 214 -7.58 -0.09 -2.35
C VAL A 214 -7.20 -1.54 -2.10
N VAL A 215 -5.92 -1.86 -2.25
CA VAL A 215 -5.35 -3.17 -1.92
C VAL A 215 -4.85 -3.14 -0.48
N MET A 216 -5.27 -4.11 0.33
CA MET A 216 -4.89 -4.19 1.73
C MET A 216 -3.47 -4.72 1.89
N GLY A 217 -2.54 -3.86 2.30
CA GLY A 217 -1.14 -4.18 2.54
C GLY A 217 -0.89 -4.76 3.94
N LEU A 218 -0.13 -5.83 4.00
CA LEU A 218 0.04 -6.69 5.16
C LEU A 218 1.51 -7.03 5.40
N ILE A 219 1.93 -7.10 6.66
CA ILE A 219 3.19 -7.71 7.06
C ILE A 219 3.05 -9.23 7.04
N THR A 220 3.92 -9.91 6.31
CA THR A 220 3.89 -11.38 6.16
C THR A 220 4.61 -12.13 7.28
N ASN A 221 5.51 -11.45 8.00
CA ASN A 221 6.29 -11.99 9.11
C ASN A 221 6.56 -10.87 10.13
N PRO A 222 6.47 -11.13 11.46
CA PRO A 222 6.77 -10.12 12.48
C PRO A 222 8.15 -9.48 12.37
N SER A 223 9.12 -10.16 11.75
CA SER A 223 10.46 -9.59 11.52
C SER A 223 10.51 -8.52 10.43
N ASN A 224 9.47 -8.41 9.59
CA ASN A 224 9.41 -7.43 8.50
C ASN A 224 8.82 -6.08 8.94
N GLY A 225 8.35 -5.97 10.17
CA GLY A 225 7.77 -4.76 10.73
C GLY A 225 6.68 -5.02 11.78
N ALA A 226 6.22 -3.96 12.41
CA ALA A 226 5.12 -4.03 13.37
C ALA A 226 3.75 -4.19 12.66
N GLY A 227 2.76 -4.76 13.36
CA GLY A 227 1.40 -4.91 12.83
C GLY A 227 1.13 -6.22 12.09
N HIS A 228 1.97 -7.24 12.30
CA HIS A 228 1.68 -8.59 11.80
C HIS A 228 0.39 -9.13 12.44
N VAL A 229 -0.52 -9.62 11.61
CA VAL A 229 -1.80 -10.21 12.04
C VAL A 229 -1.76 -11.72 11.85
N ALA A 230 -2.06 -12.46 12.91
CA ALA A 230 -2.09 -13.92 12.88
C ALA A 230 -3.15 -14.45 11.89
N TRP A 231 -2.86 -15.57 11.24
CA TRP A 231 -3.65 -16.10 10.13
C TRP A 231 -5.15 -16.23 10.41
N PRO A 232 -5.63 -16.80 11.52
CA PRO A 232 -7.08 -16.95 11.72
C PRO A 232 -7.83 -15.62 11.76
N VAL A 233 -7.20 -14.58 12.33
CA VAL A 233 -7.77 -13.23 12.38
C VAL A 233 -7.77 -12.62 10.97
N LEU A 234 -6.65 -12.70 10.29
CA LEU A 234 -6.46 -12.14 8.96
C LEU A 234 -7.42 -12.77 7.93
N GLU A 235 -7.58 -14.09 7.95
CA GLU A 235 -8.52 -14.78 7.08
C GLU A 235 -9.96 -14.28 7.28
N ASN A 236 -10.38 -14.10 8.54
CA ASN A 236 -11.72 -13.58 8.87
C ASN A 236 -11.90 -12.13 8.36
N VAL A 237 -10.90 -11.27 8.56
CA VAL A 237 -10.93 -9.88 8.07
C VAL A 237 -11.08 -9.85 6.55
N VAL A 238 -10.24 -10.59 5.82
CA VAL A 238 -10.29 -10.63 4.35
C VAL A 238 -11.61 -11.18 3.84
N ARG A 239 -12.15 -12.24 4.44
CA ARG A 239 -13.48 -12.79 4.09
C ARG A 239 -14.58 -11.76 4.33
N THR A 240 -14.53 -11.05 5.45
CA THR A 240 -15.50 -10.00 5.78
C THR A 240 -15.46 -8.86 4.77
N LEU A 241 -14.25 -8.38 4.41
CA LEU A 241 -14.07 -7.34 3.40
C LEU A 241 -14.60 -7.77 2.03
N ARG A 242 -14.29 -8.99 1.60
CA ARG A 242 -14.80 -9.54 0.33
C ARG A 242 -16.33 -9.65 0.30
N THR A 243 -16.94 -9.98 1.44
CA THR A 243 -18.43 -10.03 1.55
C THR A 243 -19.04 -8.64 1.50
N ARG A 244 -18.41 -7.68 2.18
CA ARG A 244 -18.92 -6.30 2.28
C ARG A 244 -18.69 -5.51 0.99
N TYR A 245 -17.54 -5.73 0.36
CA TYR A 245 -17.12 -5.05 -0.86
C TYR A 245 -16.91 -6.06 -2.00
N PRO A 246 -17.91 -6.30 -2.85
CA PRO A 246 -17.81 -7.27 -3.96
C PRO A 246 -16.64 -6.98 -4.92
N THR A 247 -16.21 -5.72 -4.99
CA THR A 247 -15.06 -5.27 -5.79
C THR A 247 -13.78 -5.09 -4.97
N PHE A 248 -13.64 -5.75 -3.82
CA PHE A 248 -12.44 -5.69 -2.98
C PHE A 248 -11.17 -5.91 -3.80
N GLY A 249 -10.25 -4.92 -3.79
CA GLY A 249 -9.06 -4.89 -4.64
C GLY A 249 -8.05 -6.02 -4.40
N GLY A 250 -8.12 -6.64 -3.24
CA GLY A 250 -7.25 -7.75 -2.88
C GLY A 250 -6.27 -7.41 -1.77
N VAL A 251 -5.20 -8.18 -1.70
CA VAL A 251 -4.17 -8.03 -0.66
C VAL A 251 -2.77 -8.00 -1.27
N MET A 252 -1.87 -7.30 -0.59
CA MET A 252 -0.44 -7.32 -0.85
C MET A 252 0.32 -7.71 0.41
N GLY A 253 1.44 -8.42 0.26
CA GLY A 253 2.31 -8.85 1.37
C GLY A 253 3.69 -8.23 1.32
N TRP A 254 4.10 -7.61 2.40
CA TRP A 254 5.44 -7.15 2.68
C TRP A 254 6.10 -8.10 3.69
N GLU A 255 7.08 -8.95 3.36
CA GLU A 255 7.53 -9.26 2.02
C GLU A 255 7.63 -10.79 1.83
N TYR A 256 8.05 -11.24 0.63
CA TYR A 256 7.98 -12.64 0.24
C TYR A 256 8.98 -13.53 0.95
N PHE A 257 10.27 -13.17 1.06
CA PHE A 257 11.39 -14.07 1.33
C PHE A 257 11.26 -14.95 2.60
N ASN A 258 10.53 -14.49 3.60
CA ASN A 258 10.39 -15.17 4.91
C ASN A 258 8.94 -15.29 5.36
N ALA A 259 7.99 -15.16 4.43
CA ALA A 259 6.55 -15.11 4.74
C ALA A 259 6.05 -16.35 5.49
N LEU A 260 5.31 -16.14 6.58
CA LEU A 260 4.74 -17.21 7.40
C LEU A 260 3.42 -17.74 6.80
N PRO A 261 3.09 -19.05 6.95
CA PRO A 261 3.68 -19.99 7.89
C PRO A 261 4.96 -20.68 7.40
N GLY A 262 5.29 -20.63 6.09
CA GLY A 262 6.40 -21.39 5.52
C GLY A 262 7.80 -20.87 5.87
N GLY A 263 7.89 -19.59 6.27
CA GLY A 263 9.17 -18.93 6.56
C GLY A 263 10.07 -18.86 5.31
N ALA A 264 11.37 -18.75 5.51
CA ALA A 264 12.35 -18.63 4.42
C ALA A 264 12.44 -19.90 3.53
N GLU A 265 12.05 -21.05 4.04
CA GLU A 265 12.10 -22.31 3.29
C GLU A 265 10.93 -22.44 2.31
N ARG A 266 9.75 -21.95 2.69
CA ARG A 266 8.50 -22.10 1.93
C ARG A 266 7.65 -20.83 1.94
N PRO A 267 8.23 -19.67 1.53
CA PRO A 267 7.53 -18.39 1.62
C PRO A 267 6.24 -18.32 0.77
N TRP A 268 6.13 -19.16 -0.26
CA TRP A 268 4.93 -19.26 -1.10
C TRP A 268 3.68 -19.75 -0.34
N GLU A 269 3.82 -20.36 0.85
CA GLU A 269 2.67 -20.84 1.62
C GLU A 269 1.76 -19.70 2.07
N TRP A 270 2.32 -18.55 2.43
CA TRP A 270 1.53 -17.36 2.72
C TRP A 270 0.69 -16.95 1.51
N VAL A 271 1.34 -16.90 0.35
CA VAL A 271 0.69 -16.52 -0.91
C VAL A 271 -0.41 -17.52 -1.29
N ALA A 272 -0.14 -18.82 -1.13
CA ALA A 272 -1.11 -19.89 -1.41
C ALA A 272 -2.32 -19.81 -0.49
N ASN A 273 -2.11 -19.58 0.81
CA ASN A 273 -3.18 -19.43 1.80
C ASN A 273 -4.05 -18.20 1.48
N MET A 274 -3.41 -17.05 1.28
CA MET A 274 -4.12 -15.81 0.95
C MET A 274 -4.84 -15.92 -0.40
N GLY A 275 -4.18 -16.47 -1.41
CA GLY A 275 -4.77 -16.71 -2.71
C GLY A 275 -5.98 -17.64 -2.65
N ARG A 276 -5.96 -18.65 -1.77
CA ARG A 276 -7.12 -19.51 -1.50
C ARG A 276 -8.25 -18.70 -0.86
N THR A 277 -7.97 -17.92 0.17
CA THR A 277 -8.96 -17.05 0.83
C THR A 277 -9.60 -16.08 -0.15
N LEU A 278 -8.82 -15.49 -1.05
CA LEU A 278 -9.34 -14.57 -2.07
C LEU A 278 -10.19 -15.24 -3.15
N ARG A 279 -9.98 -16.52 -3.45
CA ARG A 279 -10.70 -17.25 -4.52
C ARG A 279 -11.84 -18.13 -4.01
N THR A 280 -11.84 -18.52 -2.73
CA THR A 280 -12.92 -19.35 -2.18
C THR A 280 -14.27 -18.65 -2.38
N PRO A 281 -15.27 -19.32 -2.99
CA PRO A 281 -16.61 -18.74 -3.10
C PRO A 281 -17.13 -18.29 -1.74
N LEU A 282 -17.69 -17.11 -1.69
CA LEU A 282 -18.38 -16.64 -0.50
C LEU A 282 -19.72 -17.36 -0.39
N PRO A 283 -20.22 -17.65 0.82
CA PRO A 283 -21.60 -18.11 0.97
C PRO A 283 -22.53 -17.10 0.30
N PRO A 284 -23.65 -17.55 -0.29
CA PRO A 284 -24.62 -16.63 -0.85
C PRO A 284 -25.00 -15.61 0.24
N ALA A 285 -25.04 -14.34 -0.14
CA ALA A 285 -25.48 -13.30 0.77
C ALA A 285 -26.84 -13.71 1.34
N PRO A 286 -27.05 -13.62 2.66
CA PRO A 286 -28.40 -13.83 3.20
C PRO A 286 -29.36 -12.91 2.42
N PRO A 287 -30.58 -13.37 2.10
CA PRO A 287 -31.53 -12.56 1.39
C PRO A 287 -31.60 -11.21 2.10
N VAL A 288 -31.32 -10.16 1.37
CA VAL A 288 -31.46 -8.79 1.88
C VAL A 288 -32.92 -8.63 2.22
N GLN A 289 -33.27 -8.79 3.50
CA GLN A 289 -34.54 -8.27 3.97
C GLN A 289 -34.43 -6.77 3.71
N GLN A 290 -35.14 -6.31 2.68
CA GLN A 290 -35.34 -4.89 2.45
C GLN A 290 -36.11 -4.36 3.68
N GLN A 291 -35.39 -4.07 4.75
CA GLN A 291 -35.88 -3.13 5.73
C GLN A 291 -35.99 -1.82 4.95
N GLN A 292 -37.17 -1.49 4.53
CA GLN A 292 -37.53 -0.16 4.09
C GLN A 292 -37.09 0.79 5.22
N MET A 293 -35.91 1.36 5.10
CA MET A 293 -35.53 2.46 5.97
C MET A 293 -36.52 3.59 5.69
N PRO A 294 -37.19 4.10 6.71
CA PRO A 294 -38.06 5.25 6.53
C PRO A 294 -37.21 6.38 5.94
N ILE A 295 -37.66 6.95 4.84
CA ILE A 295 -37.12 8.13 4.21
C ILE A 295 -37.21 9.23 5.26
N ARG A 296 -36.09 9.55 5.92
CA ARG A 296 -35.97 10.73 6.78
C ARG A 296 -35.69 11.94 5.90
N PRO A 297 -36.34 13.07 6.16
CA PRO A 297 -36.07 14.31 5.43
C PRO A 297 -34.60 14.72 5.60
N TYR A 298 -34.02 15.22 4.53
CA TYR A 298 -32.70 15.84 4.51
C TYR A 298 -32.56 16.85 5.66
N GLY A 299 -31.67 16.58 6.62
CA GLY A 299 -31.39 17.58 7.65
C GLY A 299 -30.91 17.13 9.01
N GLN A 300 -30.31 15.94 9.17
CA GLN A 300 -29.47 15.64 10.36
C GLN A 300 -28.76 14.30 10.15
N LEU A 301 -27.49 14.33 9.77
CA LEU A 301 -26.59 13.18 9.92
C LEU A 301 -26.37 12.97 11.43
N PRO A 302 -26.53 11.74 11.95
CA PRO A 302 -26.05 11.46 13.29
C PRO A 302 -24.53 11.66 13.31
N PRO A 303 -23.95 12.16 14.41
CA PRO A 303 -22.50 12.27 14.53
C PRO A 303 -21.86 10.87 14.30
N PRO A 304 -20.68 10.80 13.65
CA PRO A 304 -19.99 9.55 13.42
C PRO A 304 -19.78 8.82 14.76
N ALA A 305 -20.10 7.53 14.79
CA ALA A 305 -19.86 6.71 15.99
C ALA A 305 -18.33 6.61 16.19
N HIS A 306 -17.83 7.22 17.26
CA HIS A 306 -16.43 7.13 17.68
C HIS A 306 -16.28 5.99 18.70
N PRO A 307 -15.07 5.36 18.78
CA PRO A 307 -14.85 4.20 19.66
C PRO A 307 -14.80 4.52 21.15
N PHE A 308 -14.93 5.81 21.52
CA PHE A 308 -14.83 6.25 22.90
C PHE A 308 -16.20 6.47 23.54
N PRO A 309 -16.33 6.27 24.87
CA PRO A 309 -17.55 6.61 25.58
C PRO A 309 -17.96 8.07 25.31
N ALA A 310 -19.25 8.30 25.07
CA ALA A 310 -19.76 9.65 24.78
C ALA A 310 -19.41 10.65 25.90
N GLU A 311 -19.28 10.16 27.14
CA GLU A 311 -18.89 10.93 28.31
C GLU A 311 -17.43 11.42 28.21
N SER A 312 -16.51 10.62 27.71
CA SER A 312 -15.10 11.01 27.51
C SER A 312 -14.96 12.14 26.51
N VAL A 313 -15.69 12.05 25.39
CA VAL A 313 -15.71 13.11 24.38
C VAL A 313 -16.36 14.37 24.91
N LYS A 314 -17.47 14.23 25.65
CA LYS A 314 -18.18 15.34 26.23
C LYS A 314 -17.32 16.09 27.26
N THR A 315 -16.56 15.37 28.09
CA THR A 315 -15.66 16.01 29.08
C THR A 315 -14.67 16.96 28.39
N LEU A 316 -14.08 16.55 27.28
CA LEU A 316 -13.16 17.41 26.53
C LEU A 316 -13.88 18.57 25.81
N GLN A 317 -15.11 18.36 25.37
CA GLN A 317 -15.93 19.42 24.81
C GLN A 317 -16.34 20.46 25.87
N ASP A 318 -16.59 20.02 27.08
CA ASP A 318 -16.91 20.92 28.23
C ASP A 318 -15.71 21.82 28.60
N PHE A 319 -14.47 21.41 28.22
CA PHE A 319 -13.27 22.28 28.29
C PHE A 319 -13.15 23.26 27.11
N GLY A 320 -14.10 23.27 26.19
CA GLY A 320 -14.15 24.20 25.05
C GLY A 320 -13.59 23.66 23.73
N PHE A 321 -13.16 22.41 23.67
CA PHE A 321 -12.64 21.80 22.45
C PHE A 321 -13.77 21.26 21.56
N SER A 322 -13.56 21.31 20.26
CA SER A 322 -14.50 20.71 19.31
C SER A 322 -14.53 19.17 19.45
N GLN A 323 -15.62 18.55 19.05
CA GLN A 323 -15.75 17.08 19.04
C GLN A 323 -14.60 16.42 18.29
N GLN A 324 -14.16 17.01 17.19
CA GLN A 324 -13.08 16.48 16.37
C GLN A 324 -11.71 16.53 17.08
N GLN A 325 -11.42 17.62 17.76
CA GLN A 325 -10.23 17.76 18.61
C GLN A 325 -10.25 16.77 19.76
N ALA A 326 -11.39 16.63 20.44
CA ALA A 326 -11.58 15.68 21.54
C ALA A 326 -11.34 14.22 21.08
N ILE A 327 -11.92 13.80 19.95
CA ILE A 327 -11.74 12.46 19.40
C ILE A 327 -10.29 12.25 18.96
N SER A 328 -9.65 13.24 18.34
CA SER A 328 -8.24 13.15 17.93
C SER A 328 -7.32 12.95 19.13
N ALA A 329 -7.50 13.74 20.19
CA ALA A 329 -6.71 13.63 21.41
C ALA A 329 -6.94 12.30 22.15
N LEU A 330 -8.17 11.80 22.19
CA LEU A 330 -8.48 10.49 22.76
C LEU A 330 -7.85 9.34 21.96
N ASN A 331 -7.77 9.44 20.62
CA ASN A 331 -7.05 8.49 19.79
C ASN A 331 -5.56 8.47 20.13
N MET A 332 -4.93 9.64 20.28
CA MET A 332 -3.50 9.76 20.60
C MET A 332 -3.17 9.24 22.00
N THR A 333 -4.14 9.22 22.92
CA THR A 333 -3.96 8.83 24.32
C THR A 333 -4.65 7.51 24.67
N SER A 334 -5.02 6.72 23.67
CA SER A 334 -5.70 5.42 23.84
C SER A 334 -6.95 5.51 24.74
N GLY A 335 -7.68 6.60 24.62
CA GLY A 335 -8.92 6.85 25.37
C GLY A 335 -8.74 7.48 26.76
N ASN A 336 -7.51 7.81 27.15
CA ASN A 336 -7.25 8.46 28.45
C ASN A 336 -7.60 9.96 28.39
N VAL A 337 -8.68 10.36 29.10
CA VAL A 337 -9.23 11.71 29.06
C VAL A 337 -8.29 12.75 29.68
N GLU A 338 -7.56 12.39 30.75
CA GLU A 338 -6.64 13.32 31.43
C GLU A 338 -5.43 13.65 30.54
N TYR A 339 -4.84 12.63 29.88
CA TYR A 339 -3.76 12.86 28.94
C TYR A 339 -4.24 13.57 27.68
N ALA A 340 -5.46 13.28 27.20
CA ALA A 340 -6.06 13.97 26.07
C ALA A 340 -6.29 15.46 26.36
N ALA A 341 -6.79 15.78 27.56
CA ALA A 341 -6.91 17.16 28.01
C ALA A 341 -5.54 17.85 28.09
N GLY A 342 -4.53 17.15 28.64
CA GLY A 342 -3.16 17.69 28.74
C GLY A 342 -2.55 18.00 27.36
N LEU A 343 -2.80 17.18 26.32
CA LEU A 343 -2.37 17.46 24.96
C LEU A 343 -3.05 18.69 24.36
N LEU A 344 -4.36 18.81 24.57
CA LEU A 344 -5.18 19.89 24.00
C LEU A 344 -4.94 21.28 24.67
N PHE A 345 -4.40 21.33 25.88
CA PHE A 345 -4.03 22.58 26.56
C PHE A 345 -2.57 23.01 26.30
N GLN A 346 -1.77 22.20 25.56
CA GLN A 346 -0.39 22.53 25.21
C GLN A 346 -0.24 23.22 23.85
N ASP A 347 -1.31 23.23 23.04
CA ASP A 347 -1.43 23.97 21.78
C ASP A 347 -2.17 25.33 22.04
#